data_de97c5cfb94f2c31ab6cd6085b7badc6
#
_entry.id   de97c5cfb94f2c31ab6cd6085b7badc6
#
_cell.length_a   1.000
_cell.length_b   1.000
_cell.length_c   1.000
_cell.angle_alpha   90.00
_cell.angle_beta   90.00
_cell.angle_gamma   90.00
#
_symmetry.space_group_name_H-M   'P 1'
#
loop_
_entity.id
_entity.type
_entity.pdbx_description
1 polymer ?
#
loop_
_entity_poly.entity_id
_entity_poly.type
_entity_poly.pdbx_seq_one_letter_code
_entity_poly.pdbx_strand_id
1 'polypeptide(L)'
;MTSSDVVVAQLWRYPVKSMQGERLPAVEVQVDGVDGDRRWGVRDERTGRVLTGRREARLLEAAARLAEGSEPVIELPDGTVLVGSGEATDTVLSDWLARPVRLVEAGVHGDRAEYFADPTDDASEAIEWTMPPQRFVDAMPLLVMTTASLRAGAALHPAGEWDVRRFRPNVLLDAAGDGWLEDDWCGRVVRIGEVDVVPQQPCIRCTMVTRPQPGLTRDLDVYRTLARHHGGNLGVWTAVGVGGTITENDVAHLLADDLPDH
;
A
#
# COMPACT_ATOMS: atom_id res chain seq x y z
N MET A 1 16.97 28.81 -9.05
CA MET A 1 16.75 27.40 -9.37
C MET A 1 15.25 27.28 -9.57
N THR A 2 14.79 26.98 -10.78
CA THR A 2 13.39 26.72 -11.06
C THR A 2 13.00 25.48 -10.26
N SER A 3 12.06 25.64 -9.31
CA SER A 3 11.43 24.52 -8.65
C SER A 3 10.82 23.65 -9.76
N SER A 4 11.37 22.47 -10.00
CA SER A 4 10.70 21.50 -10.84
C SER A 4 9.45 21.09 -10.08
N ASP A 5 8.29 21.25 -10.70
CA ASP A 5 7.02 20.87 -10.08
C ASP A 5 7.06 19.41 -9.70
N VAL A 6 6.55 19.10 -8.52
CA VAL A 6 6.31 17.71 -8.08
C VAL A 6 4.96 17.30 -8.67
N VAL A 7 4.94 16.24 -9.47
CA VAL A 7 3.74 15.84 -10.21
C VAL A 7 3.35 14.39 -9.93
N VAL A 8 2.07 14.06 -10.05
CA VAL A 8 1.58 12.69 -9.90
C VAL A 8 2.06 11.85 -11.08
N ALA A 9 2.95 10.89 -10.81
CA ALA A 9 3.48 9.96 -11.79
C ALA A 9 2.63 8.70 -11.94
N GLN A 10 2.10 8.18 -10.83
CA GLN A 10 1.29 6.97 -10.81
C GLN A 10 0.29 7.01 -9.67
N LEU A 11 -0.91 6.48 -9.94
CA LEU A 11 -1.97 6.25 -8.97
C LEU A 11 -2.29 4.77 -8.89
N TRP A 12 -2.39 4.25 -7.67
CA TRP A 12 -2.60 2.83 -7.42
C TRP A 12 -3.77 2.60 -6.47
N ARG A 13 -4.58 1.60 -6.79
CA ARG A 13 -5.59 1.05 -5.91
C ARG A 13 -5.30 -0.43 -5.69
N TYR A 14 -5.46 -0.90 -4.45
CA TYR A 14 -5.25 -2.29 -4.04
C TYR A 14 -6.54 -2.84 -3.43
N PRO A 15 -7.51 -3.27 -4.23
CA PRO A 15 -8.84 -3.62 -3.71
C PRO A 15 -8.81 -4.70 -2.65
N VAL A 16 -7.91 -5.69 -2.81
CA VAL A 16 -7.75 -6.81 -1.86
C VAL A 16 -6.42 -6.68 -1.12
N LYS A 17 -6.49 -6.74 0.23
CA LYS A 17 -5.29 -6.70 1.08
C LYS A 17 -4.26 -7.71 0.63
N SER A 18 -3.01 -7.26 0.49
CA SER A 18 -1.83 -8.08 0.13
C SER A 18 -1.77 -8.61 -1.31
N MET A 19 -2.81 -8.49 -2.13
CA MET A 19 -2.73 -8.83 -3.56
C MET A 19 -2.13 -7.67 -4.36
N GLN A 20 -1.64 -7.92 -5.57
CA GLN A 20 -1.25 -6.87 -6.51
C GLN A 20 -2.44 -5.94 -6.76
N GLY A 21 -2.14 -4.65 -6.98
CA GLY A 21 -3.15 -3.64 -7.28
C GLY A 21 -3.28 -3.35 -8.75
N GLU A 22 -4.10 -2.34 -9.03
CA GLU A 22 -4.32 -1.78 -10.36
C GLU A 22 -3.80 -0.33 -10.41
N ARG A 23 -3.23 0.03 -11.56
CA ARG A 23 -2.86 1.41 -11.86
C ARG A 23 -4.04 2.11 -12.52
N LEU A 24 -4.35 3.33 -12.08
CA LEU A 24 -5.48 4.11 -12.55
C LEU A 24 -5.02 5.49 -13.02
N PRO A 25 -5.65 6.06 -14.08
CA PRO A 25 -5.31 7.41 -14.53
C PRO A 25 -5.84 8.50 -13.58
N ALA A 26 -6.86 8.18 -12.81
CA ALA A 26 -7.46 9.05 -11.80
C ALA A 26 -8.04 8.22 -10.65
N VAL A 27 -8.10 8.78 -9.45
CA VAL A 27 -8.71 8.17 -8.27
C VAL A 27 -9.54 9.18 -7.50
N GLU A 28 -10.69 8.72 -6.98
CA GLU A 28 -11.46 9.44 -5.99
C GLU A 28 -10.87 9.16 -4.61
N VAL A 29 -10.61 10.20 -3.85
CA VAL A 29 -10.05 10.13 -2.50
C VAL A 29 -11.04 10.70 -1.51
N GLN A 30 -11.37 9.93 -0.49
CA GLN A 30 -12.21 10.32 0.62
C GLN A 30 -11.37 10.38 1.91
N VAL A 31 -11.96 10.82 3.01
CA VAL A 31 -11.26 10.94 4.31
C VAL A 31 -10.63 9.61 4.75
N ASP A 32 -11.22 8.49 4.37
CA ASP A 32 -10.76 7.13 4.65
C ASP A 32 -9.84 6.54 3.55
N GLY A 33 -9.45 7.32 2.52
CA GLY A 33 -8.48 6.97 1.47
C GLY A 33 -9.07 6.86 0.07
N VAL A 34 -8.33 6.22 -0.85
CA VAL A 34 -8.78 5.98 -2.22
C VAL A 34 -10.00 5.09 -2.23
N ASP A 35 -11.04 5.47 -3.01
CA ASP A 35 -12.27 4.69 -3.08
C ASP A 35 -11.99 3.26 -3.55
N GLY A 36 -12.54 2.28 -2.80
CA GLY A 36 -12.35 0.84 -3.05
C GLY A 36 -10.97 0.27 -2.67
N ASP A 37 -10.03 1.11 -2.16
CA ASP A 37 -8.72 0.63 -1.75
C ASP A 37 -8.81 -0.20 -0.47
N ARG A 38 -8.21 -1.42 -0.48
CA ARG A 38 -8.12 -2.35 0.67
C ARG A 38 -9.46 -2.61 1.36
N ARG A 39 -10.53 -2.59 0.58
CA ARG A 39 -11.89 -2.87 1.05
C ARG A 39 -12.11 -4.35 1.29
N TRP A 40 -11.37 -5.22 0.59
CA TRP A 40 -11.47 -6.66 0.64
C TRP A 40 -10.23 -7.31 1.26
N GLY A 41 -10.42 -8.47 1.89
CA GLY A 41 -9.35 -9.26 2.46
C GLY A 41 -9.70 -10.74 2.48
N VAL A 42 -8.70 -11.59 2.52
CA VAL A 42 -8.87 -13.05 2.66
C VAL A 42 -8.77 -13.41 4.13
N ARG A 43 -9.87 -13.92 4.72
CA ARG A 43 -9.93 -14.34 6.12
C ARG A 43 -9.78 -15.85 6.25
N ASP A 44 -8.88 -16.27 7.11
CA ASP A 44 -8.73 -17.68 7.48
C ASP A 44 -9.87 -18.09 8.43
N GLU A 45 -10.66 -19.09 8.04
CA GLU A 45 -11.83 -19.54 8.79
C GLU A 45 -11.49 -20.31 10.09
N ARG A 46 -10.23 -20.79 10.22
CA ARG A 46 -9.79 -21.47 11.44
C ARG A 46 -9.41 -20.49 12.55
N THR A 47 -8.85 -19.35 12.15
CA THR A 47 -8.35 -18.36 13.10
C THR A 47 -9.23 -17.12 13.20
N GLY A 48 -10.12 -16.90 12.23
CA GLY A 48 -10.94 -15.70 12.07
C GLY A 48 -10.13 -14.45 11.71
N ARG A 49 -8.84 -14.59 11.37
CA ARG A 49 -7.93 -13.49 11.08
C ARG A 49 -7.78 -13.26 9.59
N VAL A 50 -7.60 -12.01 9.20
CA VAL A 50 -7.30 -11.63 7.82
C VAL A 50 -5.83 -11.96 7.51
N LEU A 51 -5.62 -12.69 6.42
CA LEU A 51 -4.28 -13.04 5.94
C LEU A 51 -3.54 -11.82 5.44
N THR A 52 -2.25 -11.80 5.70
CA THR A 52 -1.34 -10.74 5.23
C THR A 52 -0.22 -11.33 4.38
N GLY A 53 0.28 -10.59 3.40
CA GLY A 53 1.43 -10.99 2.59
C GLY A 53 2.72 -11.24 3.41
N ARG A 54 2.73 -10.82 4.68
CA ARG A 54 3.80 -11.16 5.63
C ARG A 54 3.75 -12.64 6.03
N ARG A 55 2.54 -13.14 6.30
CA ARG A 55 2.29 -14.52 6.79
C ARG A 55 1.94 -15.49 5.66
N GLU A 56 1.32 -14.99 4.59
CA GLU A 56 0.91 -15.75 3.40
C GLU A 56 1.41 -15.03 2.14
N ALA A 57 2.65 -15.30 1.75
CA ALA A 57 3.31 -14.62 0.65
C ALA A 57 2.65 -14.88 -0.72
N ARG A 58 1.94 -16.01 -0.89
CA ARG A 58 1.22 -16.32 -2.13
C ARG A 58 0.20 -15.24 -2.51
N LEU A 59 -0.37 -14.53 -1.54
CA LEU A 59 -1.29 -13.43 -1.85
C LEU A 59 -0.65 -12.36 -2.77
N LEU A 60 0.66 -12.16 -2.70
CA LEU A 60 1.38 -11.22 -3.57
C LEU A 60 1.49 -11.71 -5.02
N GLU A 61 1.18 -12.96 -5.30
CA GLU A 61 1.22 -13.53 -6.65
C GLU A 61 -0.10 -13.30 -7.41
N ALA A 62 -1.22 -13.08 -6.70
CA ALA A 62 -2.50 -12.75 -7.29
C ALA A 62 -2.65 -11.25 -7.52
N ALA A 63 -3.39 -10.86 -8.56
CA ALA A 63 -3.74 -9.48 -8.86
C ALA A 63 -5.24 -9.24 -8.57
N ALA A 64 -5.55 -8.02 -8.09
CA ALA A 64 -6.93 -7.62 -7.82
C ALA A 64 -7.24 -6.25 -8.44
N ARG A 65 -8.42 -6.14 -9.00
CA ARG A 65 -9.01 -4.89 -9.52
C ARG A 65 -10.48 -4.82 -9.13
N LEU A 66 -11.10 -3.66 -9.28
CA LEU A 66 -12.55 -3.54 -9.14
C LEU A 66 -13.22 -3.56 -10.51
N ALA A 67 -14.33 -4.29 -10.61
CA ALA A 67 -15.28 -4.17 -11.70
C ALA A 67 -16.18 -2.95 -11.52
N GLU A 68 -17.00 -2.65 -12.52
CA GLU A 68 -18.13 -1.72 -12.36
C GLU A 68 -19.00 -2.19 -11.18
N GLY A 69 -19.39 -1.26 -10.30
CA GLY A 69 -20.17 -1.59 -9.09
C GLY A 69 -19.34 -1.99 -7.86
N SER A 70 -18.00 -1.84 -7.90
CA SER A 70 -17.08 -2.05 -6.76
C SER A 70 -16.90 -3.51 -6.34
N GLU A 71 -17.29 -4.49 -7.18
CA GLU A 71 -16.99 -5.90 -6.92
C GLU A 71 -15.51 -6.21 -7.19
N PRO A 72 -14.84 -7.00 -6.32
CA PRO A 72 -13.47 -7.40 -6.53
C PRO A 72 -13.38 -8.43 -7.66
N VAL A 73 -12.43 -8.23 -8.55
CA VAL A 73 -12.02 -9.23 -9.55
C VAL A 73 -10.60 -9.64 -9.23
N ILE A 74 -10.39 -10.92 -8.97
CA ILE A 74 -9.09 -11.48 -8.59
C ILE A 74 -8.61 -12.38 -9.71
N GLU A 75 -7.38 -12.18 -10.16
CA GLU A 75 -6.69 -13.06 -11.11
C GLU A 75 -5.58 -13.81 -10.37
N LEU A 76 -5.67 -15.14 -10.37
CA LEU A 76 -4.70 -16.05 -9.79
C LEU A 76 -3.51 -16.28 -10.75
N PRO A 77 -2.36 -16.78 -10.25
CA PRO A 77 -1.17 -17.00 -11.07
C PRO A 77 -1.36 -17.96 -12.25
N ASP A 78 -2.32 -18.85 -12.17
CA ASP A 78 -2.67 -19.81 -13.24
C ASP A 78 -3.64 -19.23 -14.29
N GLY A 79 -4.00 -17.95 -14.17
CA GLY A 79 -4.95 -17.26 -15.04
C GLY A 79 -6.42 -17.45 -14.66
N THR A 80 -6.73 -18.14 -13.56
CA THR A 80 -8.10 -18.25 -13.04
C THR A 80 -8.60 -16.87 -12.61
N VAL A 81 -9.78 -16.47 -13.10
CA VAL A 81 -10.41 -15.19 -12.76
C VAL A 81 -11.62 -15.42 -11.87
N LEU A 82 -11.64 -14.77 -10.72
CA LEU A 82 -12.73 -14.79 -9.75
C LEU A 82 -13.42 -13.43 -9.74
N VAL A 83 -14.76 -13.42 -9.70
CA VAL A 83 -15.55 -12.18 -9.70
C VAL A 83 -16.47 -12.18 -8.48
N GLY A 84 -16.40 -11.11 -7.70
CA GLY A 84 -17.20 -10.95 -6.50
C GLY A 84 -16.76 -11.86 -5.35
N SER A 85 -17.47 -11.75 -4.23
CA SER A 85 -17.35 -12.62 -3.06
C SER A 85 -18.45 -13.70 -3.08
N GLY A 86 -18.24 -14.77 -2.35
CA GLY A 86 -19.21 -15.86 -2.18
C GLY A 86 -18.59 -17.24 -2.29
N GLU A 87 -19.42 -18.28 -2.15
CA GLU A 87 -18.99 -19.66 -1.99
C GLU A 87 -18.07 -20.15 -3.13
N ALA A 88 -18.33 -19.77 -4.37
CA ALA A 88 -17.51 -20.17 -5.53
C ALA A 88 -16.09 -19.56 -5.43
N THR A 89 -15.99 -18.27 -5.12
CA THR A 89 -14.71 -17.57 -4.89
C THR A 89 -13.99 -18.16 -3.69
N ASP A 90 -14.69 -18.39 -2.58
CA ASP A 90 -14.12 -18.93 -1.33
C ASP A 90 -13.55 -20.34 -1.55
N THR A 91 -14.23 -21.18 -2.34
CA THR A 91 -13.77 -22.52 -2.67
C THR A 91 -12.45 -22.47 -3.43
N VAL A 92 -12.37 -21.70 -4.51
CA VAL A 92 -11.15 -21.59 -5.32
C VAL A 92 -9.98 -20.98 -4.53
N LEU A 93 -10.23 -19.94 -3.73
CA LEU A 93 -9.22 -19.35 -2.86
C LEU A 93 -8.75 -20.35 -1.79
N SER A 94 -9.66 -21.15 -1.24
CA SER A 94 -9.31 -22.17 -0.24
C SER A 94 -8.42 -23.27 -0.84
N ASP A 95 -8.71 -23.72 -2.05
CA ASP A 95 -7.91 -24.70 -2.77
C ASP A 95 -6.53 -24.15 -3.11
N TRP A 96 -6.46 -22.92 -3.64
CA TRP A 96 -5.21 -22.26 -3.96
C TRP A 96 -4.31 -22.06 -2.74
N LEU A 97 -4.90 -21.63 -1.61
CA LEU A 97 -4.17 -21.39 -0.36
C LEU A 97 -4.01 -22.65 0.51
N ALA A 98 -4.58 -23.78 0.11
CA ALA A 98 -4.57 -25.05 0.85
C ALA A 98 -5.06 -24.91 2.31
N ARG A 99 -6.06 -24.03 2.53
CA ARG A 99 -6.70 -23.80 3.82
C ARG A 99 -8.08 -23.18 3.63
N PRO A 100 -9.05 -23.42 4.54
CA PRO A 100 -10.37 -22.81 4.43
C PRO A 100 -10.27 -21.30 4.64
N VAL A 101 -10.65 -20.54 3.63
CA VAL A 101 -10.67 -19.08 3.65
C VAL A 101 -11.94 -18.53 3.04
N ARG A 102 -12.21 -17.25 3.35
CA ARG A 102 -13.26 -16.45 2.69
C ARG A 102 -12.73 -15.11 2.24
N LEU A 103 -13.23 -14.65 1.10
CA LEU A 103 -13.10 -13.27 0.68
C LEU A 103 -14.15 -12.44 1.42
N VAL A 104 -13.70 -11.51 2.27
CA VAL A 104 -14.58 -10.71 3.11
C VAL A 104 -14.35 -9.22 2.88
N GLU A 105 -15.41 -8.45 3.03
CA GLU A 105 -15.36 -7.00 3.08
C GLU A 105 -14.95 -6.53 4.49
N ALA A 106 -14.24 -5.41 4.59
CA ALA A 106 -13.79 -4.87 5.86
C ALA A 106 -14.97 -4.42 6.73
N GLY A 107 -14.98 -4.89 7.96
CA GLY A 107 -16.07 -4.64 8.91
C GLY A 107 -15.97 -3.28 9.60
N VAL A 108 -17.11 -2.86 10.18
CA VAL A 108 -17.24 -1.57 10.90
C VAL A 108 -16.49 -1.53 12.24
N HIS A 109 -16.06 -2.68 12.75
CA HIS A 109 -15.38 -2.79 14.06
C HIS A 109 -13.86 -3.05 13.94
N GLY A 110 -13.33 -3.07 12.74
CA GLY A 110 -11.97 -3.51 12.43
C GLY A 110 -11.81 -5.03 12.52
N ASP A 111 -10.86 -5.53 11.77
CA ASP A 111 -10.54 -6.95 11.68
C ASP A 111 -9.14 -7.21 12.21
N ARG A 112 -8.89 -8.46 12.68
CA ARG A 112 -7.59 -8.84 13.23
C ARG A 112 -6.71 -9.49 12.19
N ALA A 113 -5.42 -9.17 12.24
CA ALA A 113 -4.39 -9.78 11.44
C ALA A 113 -3.16 -10.10 12.27
N GLU A 114 -2.29 -10.95 11.77
CA GLU A 114 -1.01 -11.27 12.39
C GLU A 114 0.15 -10.66 11.62
N TYR A 115 1.11 -10.17 12.38
CA TYR A 115 2.39 -9.66 11.90
C TYR A 115 3.54 -10.40 12.58
N PHE A 116 4.73 -10.31 12.04
CA PHE A 116 5.94 -10.77 12.70
C PHE A 116 6.43 -9.73 13.72
N ALA A 117 6.86 -10.18 14.91
CA ALA A 117 7.48 -9.32 15.91
C ALA A 117 8.78 -8.70 15.36
N ASP A 118 9.59 -9.49 14.66
CA ASP A 118 10.74 -9.00 13.88
C ASP A 118 10.35 -8.95 12.40
N PRO A 119 10.35 -7.76 11.78
CA PRO A 119 10.02 -7.61 10.37
C PRO A 119 11.03 -8.27 9.42
N THR A 120 12.18 -8.72 9.92
CA THR A 120 13.23 -9.39 9.13
C THR A 120 13.26 -10.91 9.31
N ASP A 121 12.57 -11.45 10.32
CA ASP A 121 12.52 -12.87 10.63
C ASP A 121 11.10 -13.44 10.49
N ASP A 122 10.92 -14.25 9.46
CA ASP A 122 9.63 -14.92 9.17
C ASP A 122 9.28 -16.00 10.23
N ALA A 123 10.23 -16.40 11.08
CA ALA A 123 10.01 -17.33 12.18
C ALA A 123 9.76 -16.62 13.51
N SER A 124 9.85 -15.30 13.57
CA SER A 124 9.61 -14.55 14.78
C SER A 124 8.17 -14.70 15.27
N GLU A 125 7.96 -14.42 16.56
CA GLU A 125 6.65 -14.48 17.20
C GLU A 125 5.59 -13.68 16.41
N ALA A 126 4.37 -14.22 16.38
CA ALA A 126 3.23 -13.53 15.78
C ALA A 126 2.65 -12.51 16.76
N ILE A 127 2.54 -11.26 16.32
CA ILE A 127 1.83 -10.20 17.03
C ILE A 127 0.46 -10.01 16.39
N GLU A 128 -0.60 -10.00 17.21
CA GLU A 128 -1.94 -9.68 16.74
C GLU A 128 -2.11 -8.16 16.66
N TRP A 129 -2.71 -7.71 15.59
CA TRP A 129 -3.04 -6.32 15.33
C TRP A 129 -4.48 -6.17 14.89
N THR A 130 -5.18 -5.18 15.44
CA THR A 130 -6.51 -4.80 14.97
C THR A 130 -6.37 -3.68 13.94
N MET A 131 -6.79 -3.95 12.71
CA MET A 131 -6.78 -2.97 11.63
C MET A 131 -7.86 -1.91 11.85
N PRO A 132 -7.70 -0.71 11.27
CA PRO A 132 -8.76 0.29 11.27
C PRO A 132 -10.08 -0.26 10.71
N PRO A 133 -11.24 0.23 11.18
CA PRO A 133 -12.52 -0.18 10.64
C PRO A 133 -12.68 0.21 9.16
N GLN A 134 -13.54 -0.52 8.45
CA GLN A 134 -13.97 -0.29 7.07
C GLN A 134 -12.89 -0.49 5.98
N ARG A 135 -11.61 -0.64 6.34
CA ARG A 135 -10.51 -0.91 5.40
C ARG A 135 -9.43 -1.78 6.01
N PHE A 136 -8.84 -2.64 5.20
CA PHE A 136 -7.72 -3.48 5.61
C PHE A 136 -6.37 -2.78 5.46
N VAL A 137 -6.27 -1.52 5.83
CA VAL A 137 -4.99 -0.78 5.90
C VAL A 137 -4.23 -1.12 7.18
N ASP A 138 -2.91 -0.90 7.18
CA ASP A 138 -2.09 -1.19 8.36
C ASP A 138 -2.16 -0.06 9.40
N ALA A 139 -2.20 1.20 8.98
CA ALA A 139 -2.22 2.35 9.87
C ALA A 139 -3.03 3.53 9.32
N MET A 140 -2.67 4.04 8.13
CA MET A 140 -3.22 5.27 7.58
C MET A 140 -3.91 5.02 6.23
N PRO A 141 -4.86 5.90 5.84
CA PRO A 141 -5.66 5.73 4.62
C PRO A 141 -4.85 5.81 3.33
N LEU A 142 -3.76 6.57 3.30
CA LEU A 142 -2.92 6.72 2.12
C LEU A 142 -1.45 6.44 2.43
N LEU A 143 -0.75 5.94 1.42
CA LEU A 143 0.70 5.92 1.34
C LEU A 143 1.13 6.77 0.14
N VAL A 144 1.90 7.82 0.41
CA VAL A 144 2.49 8.70 -0.60
C VAL A 144 4.00 8.43 -0.66
N MET A 145 4.55 8.36 -1.87
CA MET A 145 5.97 8.16 -2.11
C MET A 145 6.45 9.07 -3.25
N THR A 146 7.76 9.30 -3.32
CA THR A 146 8.39 10.01 -4.44
C THR A 146 9.31 9.12 -5.26
N THR A 147 9.51 9.47 -6.52
CA THR A 147 10.54 8.85 -7.38
C THR A 147 11.95 9.15 -6.87
N ALA A 148 12.14 10.26 -6.16
CA ALA A 148 13.42 10.60 -5.51
C ALA A 148 13.80 9.56 -4.46
N SER A 149 12.86 9.13 -3.62
CA SER A 149 13.08 8.09 -2.62
C SER A 149 13.39 6.73 -3.23
N LEU A 150 12.73 6.36 -4.34
CA LEU A 150 13.08 5.14 -5.08
C LEU A 150 14.50 5.21 -5.64
N ARG A 151 14.90 6.38 -6.21
CA ARG A 151 16.27 6.59 -6.70
C ARG A 151 17.30 6.53 -5.57
N ALA A 152 16.99 7.13 -4.41
CA ALA A 152 17.87 7.07 -3.23
C ALA A 152 18.13 5.63 -2.79
N GLY A 153 17.08 4.80 -2.71
CA GLY A 153 17.21 3.39 -2.43
C GLY A 153 18.06 2.66 -3.49
N ALA A 154 17.78 2.89 -4.76
CA ALA A 154 18.53 2.29 -5.88
C ALA A 154 20.00 2.69 -5.90
N ALA A 155 20.34 3.93 -5.53
CA ALA A 155 21.73 4.38 -5.41
C ALA A 155 22.48 3.64 -4.28
N LEU A 156 21.79 3.31 -3.18
CA LEU A 156 22.37 2.59 -2.03
C LEU A 156 22.45 1.07 -2.27
N HIS A 157 21.57 0.50 -3.08
CA HIS A 157 21.55 -0.90 -3.46
C HIS A 157 21.25 -1.04 -4.96
N PRO A 158 22.24 -0.81 -5.85
CA PRO A 158 22.02 -0.76 -7.31
C PRO A 158 21.65 -2.12 -7.94
N ALA A 159 21.94 -3.24 -7.26
CA ALA A 159 21.55 -4.57 -7.72
C ALA A 159 20.08 -4.90 -7.42
N GLY A 160 19.43 -4.10 -6.57
CA GLY A 160 18.04 -4.31 -6.14
C GLY A 160 17.02 -3.78 -7.14
N GLU A 161 15.92 -4.48 -7.23
CA GLU A 161 14.76 -4.05 -8.03
C GLU A 161 13.87 -3.14 -7.17
N TRP A 162 14.08 -1.81 -7.26
CA TRP A 162 13.32 -0.78 -6.53
C TRP A 162 12.00 -0.45 -7.24
N ASP A 163 11.25 -1.50 -7.54
CA ASP A 163 9.93 -1.38 -8.17
C ASP A 163 8.89 -0.89 -7.17
N VAL A 164 8.07 0.08 -7.60
CA VAL A 164 7.01 0.70 -6.78
C VAL A 164 6.05 -0.34 -6.18
N ARG A 165 5.79 -1.45 -6.88
CA ARG A 165 4.90 -2.52 -6.44
C ARG A 165 5.33 -3.18 -5.12
N ARG A 166 6.65 -3.20 -4.80
CA ARG A 166 7.14 -3.69 -3.51
C ARG A 166 6.62 -2.86 -2.35
N PHE A 167 6.48 -1.55 -2.58
CA PHE A 167 6.16 -0.58 -1.53
C PHE A 167 4.68 -0.22 -1.47
N ARG A 168 3.92 -0.45 -2.57
CA ARG A 168 2.47 -0.35 -2.63
C ARG A 168 1.90 1.02 -2.24
N PRO A 169 2.44 2.14 -2.75
CA PRO A 169 1.85 3.45 -2.53
C PRO A 169 0.51 3.58 -3.23
N ASN A 170 -0.34 4.48 -2.74
CA ASN A 170 -1.52 4.95 -3.48
C ASN A 170 -1.14 6.05 -4.47
N VAL A 171 -0.21 6.93 -4.08
CA VAL A 171 0.27 8.03 -4.90
C VAL A 171 1.79 7.96 -5.00
N LEU A 172 2.31 7.85 -6.22
CA LEU A 172 3.72 8.05 -6.52
C LEU A 172 3.88 9.41 -7.20
N LEU A 173 4.65 10.29 -6.59
CA LEU A 173 4.96 11.61 -7.12
C LEU A 173 6.31 11.59 -7.82
N ASP A 174 6.38 12.16 -9.02
CA ASP A 174 7.66 12.44 -9.67
C ASP A 174 8.22 13.73 -9.10
N ALA A 175 9.37 13.61 -8.47
CA ALA A 175 10.04 14.71 -7.81
C ALA A 175 11.52 14.73 -8.22
N ALA A 176 12.00 15.87 -8.64
CA ALA A 176 13.43 16.08 -8.84
C ALA A 176 14.17 16.13 -7.48
N GLY A 177 15.45 15.82 -7.50
CA GLY A 177 16.29 15.79 -6.30
C GLY A 177 16.60 14.39 -5.84
N ASP A 178 17.32 14.30 -4.73
CA ASP A 178 17.82 13.07 -4.14
C ASP A 178 17.37 12.96 -2.68
N GLY A 179 17.31 11.74 -2.18
CA GLY A 179 16.97 11.47 -0.78
C GLY A 179 15.48 11.17 -0.58
N TRP A 180 15.08 11.25 0.69
CA TRP A 180 13.76 10.88 1.18
C TRP A 180 12.86 12.12 1.28
N LEU A 181 12.55 12.74 0.13
CA LEU A 181 11.95 14.08 0.06
C LEU A 181 10.61 14.19 0.77
N GLU A 182 9.79 13.15 0.70
CA GLU A 182 8.45 13.15 1.30
C GLU A 182 8.48 13.20 2.84
N ASP A 183 9.58 12.85 3.48
CA ASP A 183 9.71 12.90 4.94
C ASP A 183 9.63 14.34 5.47
N ASP A 184 10.17 15.30 4.70
CA ASP A 184 10.15 16.74 5.04
C ASP A 184 8.73 17.34 4.97
N TRP A 185 7.77 16.59 4.44
CA TRP A 185 6.36 17.02 4.35
C TRP A 185 5.53 16.63 5.58
N CYS A 186 6.10 15.84 6.49
CA CYS A 186 5.38 15.39 7.68
C CYS A 186 4.92 16.60 8.54
N GLY A 187 3.64 16.58 8.93
CA GLY A 187 3.00 17.66 9.66
C GLY A 187 2.56 18.87 8.83
N ARG A 188 2.79 18.86 7.52
CA ARG A 188 2.43 19.96 6.61
C ARG A 188 1.26 19.55 5.71
N VAL A 189 0.49 20.52 5.25
CA VAL A 189 -0.57 20.27 4.27
C VAL A 189 0.04 20.23 2.87
N VAL A 190 -0.20 19.15 2.15
CA VAL A 190 0.16 18.98 0.74
C VAL A 190 -1.11 18.90 -0.07
N ARG A 191 -1.28 19.78 -1.04
CA ARG A 191 -2.37 19.70 -2.02
C ARG A 191 -1.90 18.91 -3.23
N ILE A 192 -2.65 17.87 -3.60
CA ILE A 192 -2.42 17.03 -4.78
C ILE A 192 -3.72 17.02 -5.60
N GLY A 193 -3.72 17.70 -6.75
CA GLY A 193 -4.97 17.92 -7.49
C GLY A 193 -6.00 18.66 -6.64
N GLU A 194 -7.15 18.04 -6.42
CA GLU A 194 -8.24 18.59 -5.59
C GLU A 194 -8.13 18.20 -4.10
N VAL A 195 -7.19 17.31 -3.75
CA VAL A 195 -7.12 16.66 -2.43
C VAL A 195 -6.08 17.34 -1.54
N ASP A 196 -6.48 17.69 -0.30
CA ASP A 196 -5.55 18.12 0.72
C ASP A 196 -5.20 16.93 1.61
N VAL A 197 -3.93 16.61 1.68
CA VAL A 197 -3.38 15.52 2.50
C VAL A 197 -2.39 16.04 3.51
N VAL A 198 -2.26 15.33 4.63
CA VAL A 198 -1.29 15.64 5.68
C VAL A 198 -0.44 14.40 5.95
N PRO A 199 0.78 14.32 5.39
CA PRO A 199 1.75 13.30 5.77
C PRO A 199 1.98 13.35 7.28
N GLN A 200 1.88 12.19 7.96
CA GLN A 200 1.96 12.12 9.42
C GLN A 200 3.35 11.68 9.89
N GLN A 201 3.86 10.64 9.26
CA GLN A 201 5.15 10.06 9.62
C GLN A 201 5.69 9.17 8.50
N PRO A 202 7.02 8.94 8.45
CA PRO A 202 7.61 7.96 7.55
C PRO A 202 7.00 6.58 7.75
N CYS A 203 6.76 5.88 6.64
CA CYS A 203 6.15 4.56 6.64
C CYS A 203 7.20 3.48 6.93
N ILE A 204 7.14 2.88 8.12
CA ILE A 204 8.00 1.74 8.44
C ILE A 204 7.65 0.54 7.55
N ARG A 205 8.67 -0.07 6.96
CA ARG A 205 8.54 -1.21 6.05
C ARG A 205 8.76 -2.52 6.81
N CYS A 206 8.24 -3.59 6.24
CA CYS A 206 8.38 -4.94 6.77
C CYS A 206 8.87 -5.91 5.69
N THR A 207 9.06 -7.19 6.03
CA THR A 207 9.52 -8.24 5.10
C THR A 207 8.73 -8.33 3.80
N MET A 208 7.51 -7.80 3.74
CA MET A 208 6.68 -7.83 2.54
C MET A 208 7.38 -7.20 1.32
N VAL A 209 8.18 -6.14 1.52
CA VAL A 209 8.94 -5.49 0.44
C VAL A 209 10.03 -6.38 -0.16
N THR A 210 10.44 -7.42 0.56
CA THR A 210 11.48 -8.36 0.13
C THR A 210 10.92 -9.58 -0.60
N ARG A 211 9.60 -9.78 -0.55
CA ARG A 211 8.93 -10.98 -1.10
C ARG A 211 8.96 -10.98 -2.61
N PRO A 212 9.01 -12.19 -3.23
CA PRO A 212 8.82 -12.30 -4.67
C PRO A 212 7.40 -11.88 -5.04
N GLN A 213 7.27 -11.33 -6.24
CA GLN A 213 6.02 -10.91 -6.86
C GLN A 213 6.14 -11.17 -8.36
N PRO A 214 5.07 -11.17 -9.15
CA PRO A 214 5.15 -11.37 -10.59
C PRO A 214 6.17 -10.42 -11.23
N GLY A 215 7.24 -10.99 -11.80
CA GLY A 215 8.35 -10.27 -12.40
C GLY A 215 9.36 -9.66 -11.43
N LEU A 216 9.24 -9.90 -10.12
CA LEU A 216 10.18 -9.41 -9.10
C LEU A 216 10.70 -10.57 -8.25
N THR A 217 12.00 -10.70 -8.13
CA THR A 217 12.65 -11.75 -7.32
C THR A 217 12.65 -11.39 -5.83
N ARG A 218 12.84 -12.39 -4.97
CA ARG A 218 13.04 -12.14 -3.54
C ARG A 218 14.37 -11.40 -3.34
N ASP A 219 14.30 -10.26 -2.62
CA ASP A 219 15.47 -9.45 -2.32
C ASP A 219 15.40 -8.90 -0.89
N LEU A 220 16.19 -9.53 0.02
CA LEU A 220 16.29 -9.11 1.42
C LEU A 220 17.05 -7.80 1.58
N ASP A 221 17.95 -7.49 0.64
CA ASP A 221 18.82 -6.33 0.77
C ASP A 221 18.07 -5.02 0.50
N VAL A 222 16.90 -5.06 -0.18
CA VAL A 222 15.99 -3.91 -0.24
C VAL A 222 15.61 -3.44 1.18
N TYR A 223 15.13 -4.36 2.04
CA TYR A 223 14.78 -4.00 3.42
C TYR A 223 16.01 -3.65 4.26
N ARG A 224 17.08 -4.42 4.15
CA ARG A 224 18.33 -4.16 4.90
C ARG A 224 18.92 -2.80 4.57
N THR A 225 18.82 -2.37 3.31
CA THR A 225 19.25 -1.04 2.88
C THR A 225 18.42 0.04 3.55
N LEU A 226 17.09 -0.09 3.55
CA LEU A 226 16.21 0.83 4.26
C LEU A 226 16.51 0.84 5.77
N ALA A 227 16.65 -0.32 6.39
CA ALA A 227 16.95 -0.42 7.83
C ALA A 227 18.26 0.27 8.20
N ARG A 228 19.29 0.13 7.35
CA ARG A 228 20.63 0.70 7.60
C ARG A 228 20.70 2.21 7.37
N HIS A 229 19.99 2.70 6.33
CA HIS A 229 20.19 4.06 5.82
C HIS A 229 19.00 4.99 6.09
N HIS A 230 17.83 4.43 6.42
CA HIS A 230 16.61 5.22 6.60
C HIS A 230 15.69 4.67 7.72
N GLY A 231 16.24 4.05 8.74
CA GLY A 231 15.47 3.52 9.89
C GLY A 231 14.40 2.50 9.53
N GLY A 232 14.52 1.86 8.35
CA GLY A 232 13.51 0.90 7.84
C GLY A 232 12.31 1.56 7.16
N ASN A 233 12.34 2.85 6.89
CA ASN A 233 11.22 3.60 6.32
C ASN A 233 11.32 3.75 4.79
N LEU A 234 10.17 3.94 4.12
CA LEU A 234 10.07 4.43 2.75
C LEU A 234 8.65 4.88 2.45
N GLY A 235 8.51 6.12 1.96
CA GLY A 235 7.22 6.79 1.79
C GLY A 235 6.66 7.29 3.11
N VAL A 236 5.55 7.99 3.08
CA VAL A 236 4.90 8.57 4.26
C VAL A 236 3.46 8.11 4.39
N TRP A 237 3.08 7.73 5.59
CA TRP A 237 1.70 7.50 5.97
C TRP A 237 0.97 8.82 6.08
N THR A 238 -0.17 8.92 5.42
CA THR A 238 -0.79 10.19 5.12
C THR A 238 -2.28 10.17 5.46
N ALA A 239 -2.73 11.17 6.20
CA ALA A 239 -4.14 11.44 6.43
C ALA A 239 -4.72 12.29 5.30
N VAL A 240 -6.03 12.19 5.08
CA VAL A 240 -6.77 13.02 4.13
C VAL A 240 -7.52 14.09 4.92
N GLY A 241 -7.26 15.36 4.60
CA GLY A 241 -7.96 16.51 5.17
C GLY A 241 -9.19 16.90 4.34
N VAL A 242 -9.00 17.05 3.02
CA VAL A 242 -10.07 17.38 2.06
C VAL A 242 -10.03 16.32 0.95
N GLY A 243 -11.15 15.65 0.72
CA GLY A 243 -11.32 14.70 -0.37
C GLY A 243 -11.55 15.37 -1.72
N GLY A 244 -11.45 14.59 -2.78
CA GLY A 244 -11.62 15.04 -4.17
C GLY A 244 -10.99 14.05 -5.14
N THR A 245 -10.75 14.48 -6.36
CA THR A 245 -10.13 13.69 -7.41
C THR A 245 -8.64 14.00 -7.50
N ILE A 246 -7.81 12.95 -7.64
CA ILE A 246 -6.40 13.05 -8.06
C ILE A 246 -6.27 12.39 -9.43
N THR A 247 -5.58 13.07 -10.35
CA THR A 247 -5.35 12.59 -11.73
C THR A 247 -3.84 12.50 -11.99
N GLU A 248 -3.39 11.58 -12.84
CA GLU A 248 -2.00 11.57 -13.29
C GLU A 248 -1.63 12.92 -13.93
N ASN A 249 -0.45 13.42 -13.61
CA ASN A 249 0.11 14.73 -13.94
C ASN A 249 -0.44 15.91 -13.10
N ASP A 250 -1.35 15.70 -12.16
CA ASP A 250 -1.67 16.75 -11.19
C ASP A 250 -0.42 17.18 -10.44
N VAL A 251 -0.36 18.48 -10.10
CA VAL A 251 0.77 19.05 -9.36
C VAL A 251 0.53 18.88 -7.87
N ALA A 252 1.60 18.53 -7.16
CA ALA A 252 1.62 18.51 -5.70
C ALA A 252 2.29 19.76 -5.16
N HIS A 253 1.61 20.50 -4.27
CA HIS A 253 2.08 21.72 -3.67
C HIS A 253 2.08 21.61 -2.15
N LEU A 254 3.19 21.97 -1.50
CA LEU A 254 3.20 22.27 -0.08
C LEU A 254 2.46 23.60 0.12
N LEU A 255 1.40 23.57 0.90
CA LEU A 255 0.70 24.79 1.27
C LEU A 255 1.51 25.56 2.33
N ALA A 256 1.45 26.89 2.29
CA ALA A 256 2.07 27.71 3.33
C ALA A 256 1.42 27.38 4.68
N ASP A 257 2.20 27.44 5.77
CA ASP A 257 1.74 27.18 7.14
C ASP A 257 0.77 28.27 7.61
N ASP A 258 -0.45 28.27 7.10
CA ASP A 258 -1.59 28.99 7.67
C ASP A 258 -2.38 28.02 8.59
N LEU A 259 -1.70 27.38 9.54
CA LEU A 259 -2.40 26.80 10.68
C LEU A 259 -2.76 27.95 11.62
N PRO A 260 -4.05 28.22 11.90
CA PRO A 260 -4.38 29.16 12.96
C PRO A 260 -3.80 28.67 14.27
N ASP A 261 -3.03 29.53 14.93
CA ASP A 261 -2.56 29.33 16.29
C ASP A 261 -3.77 28.95 17.20
N HIS A 262 -3.75 27.74 17.74
CA HIS A 262 -4.71 27.27 18.75
C HIS A 262 -4.07 27.23 20.12
#